data_cbdaa950e2e773bf2240c3b083deb4ef
#
_entry.id   cbdaa950e2e773bf2240c3b083deb4ef
#
_cell.length_a   1.000
_cell.length_b   1.000
_cell.length_c   1.000
_cell.angle_alpha   90.00
_cell.angle_beta   90.00
_cell.angle_gamma   90.00
#
_symmetry.space_group_name_H-M   'P 1'
#
loop_
_entity.id
_entity.type
_entity.pdbx_description
1 polymer ?
#
loop_
_entity_poly.entity_id
_entity_poly.type
_entity_poly.pdbx_seq_one_letter_code
_entity_poly.pdbx_strand_id
1 'polypeptide(L)'
;EITSGEVKFINPFMSFESEETISQQLVATFSKGDFNLPESQIRDAVAAGWKELAMTRLEIQRKGEEVLDYMEDTGRRGIVLAGRPYHVDPEINHGIPELITSYGICVLTEDSVSHLGELERPLIVMDQWMYHTRLYSAANFVKTRDDLDLIQLNSFGCGLDAVTTDCVNDILTGSGKIYTCLKIDEVNNLGAARIRIRSLLAAIRVKETKHEKRDLKPSNYERVVFTEQMKKDNYTIICPQMSPIHFDLLVPAFKAAGYNMVIPDIPARECVDVGLKFVNNDACYPSLIVVGQIMAAVKSGNYDMTHTAILISQTGGGCRATNYIGFIRRALEKAGYPDVPVISINMVGLEKNPGFKFTPSLIQHGLYALEFGDIFMRCLYRVRPYEKEPGSANALHEKWKKRVIDFVGNTKMLSHKKYKKMCREIIRDFDNLPMTDEVKPRVGVVGEILVKFLPAANNYVVDLLEAEGAEAVVPDLTDFLLYCCYNTNFKADYLGASKKAKFMNNRLIAFFEWLRKDARDELAKSKHFEPTAHVQDLAE
;
A
#
# COMPACT_ATOMS: atom_id res chain seq x y z
N GLU A 1 25.19 -19.88 -23.66
CA GLU A 1 25.35 -21.18 -22.91
C GLU A 1 24.05 -21.59 -22.25
N ILE A 2 23.38 -20.73 -21.47
CA ILE A 2 22.09 -21.05 -20.81
C ILE A 2 21.00 -21.38 -21.84
N THR A 3 21.00 -20.69 -22.98
CA THR A 3 20.02 -20.87 -24.06
C THR A 3 20.37 -22.04 -24.99
N SER A 4 21.59 -22.55 -24.96
CA SER A 4 22.01 -23.71 -25.77
C SER A 4 21.55 -25.06 -25.21
N GLY A 5 21.02 -25.08 -23.97
CA GLY A 5 20.61 -26.31 -23.30
C GLY A 5 21.75 -27.09 -22.63
N GLU A 6 23.00 -26.61 -22.73
CA GLU A 6 24.16 -27.25 -22.12
C GLU A 6 24.22 -27.01 -20.58
N VAL A 7 23.60 -25.90 -20.13
CA VAL A 7 23.49 -25.58 -18.70
C VAL A 7 22.04 -25.64 -18.27
N LYS A 8 21.75 -26.42 -17.24
CA LYS A 8 20.41 -26.51 -16.67
C LYS A 8 20.17 -25.34 -15.70
N PHE A 9 19.26 -24.44 -16.08
CA PHE A 9 18.83 -23.35 -15.23
C PHE A 9 17.70 -23.81 -14.30
N ILE A 10 17.93 -23.74 -12.97
CA ILE A 10 16.96 -24.12 -11.96
C ILE A 10 16.50 -22.87 -11.22
N ASN A 11 15.22 -22.54 -11.33
CA ASN A 11 14.63 -21.36 -10.70
C ASN A 11 13.33 -21.73 -9.96
N PRO A 12 13.42 -22.52 -8.85
CA PRO A 12 12.25 -22.83 -8.07
C PRO A 12 11.78 -21.60 -7.31
N PHE A 13 10.47 -21.48 -7.15
CA PHE A 13 9.91 -20.48 -6.25
C PHE A 13 10.13 -20.93 -4.80
N MET A 14 10.82 -20.12 -3.99
CA MET A 14 11.21 -20.49 -2.63
C MET A 14 10.85 -19.44 -1.60
N SER A 15 10.51 -19.89 -0.38
CA SER A 15 10.19 -19.04 0.76
C SER A 15 11.18 -19.29 1.90
N PHE A 16 11.72 -18.20 2.44
CA PHE A 16 12.58 -18.21 3.63
C PHE A 16 11.79 -17.94 4.93
N GLU A 17 10.49 -18.24 4.96
CA GLU A 17 9.65 -18.05 6.14
C GLU A 17 10.05 -18.97 7.30
N SER A 18 10.39 -20.22 6.97
CA SER A 18 10.89 -21.20 7.94
C SER A 18 11.82 -22.20 7.30
N GLU A 19 12.68 -22.81 8.12
CA GLU A 19 13.56 -23.92 7.74
C GLU A 19 12.78 -25.09 7.12
N GLU A 20 11.61 -25.41 7.67
CA GLU A 20 10.76 -26.49 7.16
C GLU A 20 10.18 -26.15 5.78
N THR A 21 9.72 -24.91 5.56
CA THR A 21 9.15 -24.51 4.26
C THR A 21 10.20 -24.59 3.15
N ILE A 22 11.39 -24.06 3.37
CA ILE A 22 12.46 -24.11 2.36
C ILE A 22 12.96 -25.54 2.15
N SER A 23 13.02 -26.36 3.20
CA SER A 23 13.39 -27.78 3.10
C SER A 23 12.42 -28.54 2.19
N GLN A 24 11.12 -28.38 2.40
CA GLN A 24 10.08 -29.01 1.57
C GLN A 24 10.19 -28.58 0.09
N GLN A 25 10.43 -27.32 -0.18
CA GLN A 25 10.57 -26.80 -1.53
C GLN A 25 11.83 -27.31 -2.23
N LEU A 26 12.96 -27.36 -1.53
CA LEU A 26 14.21 -27.89 -2.08
C LEU A 26 14.13 -29.40 -2.27
N VAL A 27 13.49 -30.14 -1.35
CA VAL A 27 13.22 -31.57 -1.53
C VAL A 27 12.38 -31.78 -2.80
N ALA A 28 11.31 -31.02 -3.00
CA ALA A 28 10.49 -31.14 -4.20
C ALA A 28 11.27 -30.87 -5.50
N THR A 29 12.31 -30.00 -5.43
CA THR A 29 13.15 -29.62 -6.58
C THR A 29 14.25 -30.63 -6.85
N PHE A 30 14.97 -31.13 -5.83
CA PHE A 30 16.21 -31.86 -5.97
C PHE A 30 16.11 -33.36 -5.68
N SER A 31 15.02 -33.85 -5.07
CA SER A 31 14.84 -35.29 -4.78
C SER A 31 14.42 -36.10 -6.01
N LYS A 32 14.06 -35.43 -7.11
CA LYS A 32 13.54 -36.06 -8.34
C LYS A 32 14.34 -35.60 -9.57
N GLY A 33 14.18 -36.36 -10.64
CA GLY A 33 14.83 -36.03 -11.91
C GLY A 33 16.34 -36.27 -11.91
N ASP A 34 17.10 -35.37 -12.53
CA ASP A 34 18.53 -35.56 -12.78
C ASP A 34 19.41 -35.51 -11.52
N PHE A 35 18.92 -34.89 -10.45
CA PHE A 35 19.69 -34.76 -9.19
C PHE A 35 19.50 -35.95 -8.26
N ASN A 36 18.28 -36.43 -8.13
CA ASN A 36 17.89 -37.58 -7.31
C ASN A 36 18.62 -37.62 -5.92
N LEU A 37 18.71 -36.46 -5.26
CA LEU A 37 19.36 -36.34 -3.97
C LEU A 37 18.47 -36.90 -2.84
N PRO A 38 19.06 -37.61 -1.85
CA PRO A 38 18.32 -38.05 -0.66
C PRO A 38 17.73 -36.87 0.10
N GLU A 39 16.47 -37.00 0.54
CA GLU A 39 15.78 -35.96 1.32
C GLU A 39 16.56 -35.54 2.58
N SER A 40 17.20 -36.52 3.27
CA SER A 40 18.01 -36.24 4.45
C SER A 40 19.18 -35.29 4.15
N GLN A 41 19.89 -35.50 3.05
CA GLN A 41 21.00 -34.62 2.66
C GLN A 41 20.53 -33.19 2.35
N ILE A 42 19.38 -33.06 1.71
CA ILE A 42 18.81 -31.73 1.42
C ILE A 42 18.43 -31.03 2.71
N ARG A 43 17.78 -31.73 3.64
CA ARG A 43 17.39 -31.17 4.95
C ARG A 43 18.61 -30.80 5.80
N ASP A 44 19.65 -31.65 5.83
CA ASP A 44 20.89 -31.36 6.53
C ASP A 44 21.58 -30.11 5.96
N ALA A 45 21.61 -29.97 4.64
CA ALA A 45 22.16 -28.79 3.98
C ALA A 45 21.38 -27.51 4.31
N VAL A 46 20.04 -27.57 4.34
CA VAL A 46 19.20 -26.46 4.75
C VAL A 46 19.44 -26.08 6.21
N ALA A 47 19.49 -27.06 7.11
CA ALA A 47 19.77 -26.82 8.54
C ALA A 47 21.15 -26.19 8.75
N ALA A 48 22.17 -26.63 8.01
CA ALA A 48 23.48 -26.02 8.03
C ALA A 48 23.48 -24.58 7.55
N GLY A 49 22.83 -24.30 6.41
CA GLY A 49 22.71 -22.94 5.89
C GLY A 49 21.90 -22.02 6.81
N TRP A 50 20.85 -22.53 7.45
CA TRP A 50 20.05 -21.78 8.41
C TRP A 50 20.83 -21.41 9.67
N LYS A 51 21.66 -22.36 10.15
CA LYS A 51 22.59 -22.13 11.26
C LYS A 51 23.63 -21.08 10.91
N GLU A 52 24.22 -21.17 9.72
CA GLU A 52 25.21 -20.21 9.23
C GLU A 52 24.63 -18.79 9.13
N LEU A 53 23.43 -18.65 8.61
CA LEU A 53 22.73 -17.37 8.57
C LEU A 53 22.54 -16.75 9.97
N ALA A 54 22.22 -17.59 10.98
CA ALA A 54 22.10 -17.14 12.37
C ALA A 54 23.46 -16.73 12.95
N MET A 55 24.52 -17.49 12.67
CA MET A 55 25.87 -17.18 13.11
C MET A 55 26.40 -15.90 12.49
N THR A 56 26.22 -15.70 11.20
CA THR A 56 26.62 -14.46 10.49
C THR A 56 25.95 -13.22 11.12
N ARG A 57 24.66 -13.31 11.46
CA ARG A 57 23.95 -12.21 12.16
C ARG A 57 24.59 -11.90 13.52
N LEU A 58 24.90 -12.91 14.30
CA LEU A 58 25.56 -12.74 15.60
C LEU A 58 26.97 -12.14 15.47
N GLU A 59 27.72 -12.52 14.45
CA GLU A 59 29.06 -11.97 14.19
C GLU A 59 28.99 -10.49 13.82
N ILE A 60 28.02 -10.09 12.97
CA ILE A 60 27.78 -8.67 12.63
C ILE A 60 27.44 -7.89 13.91
N GLN A 61 26.55 -8.39 14.76
CA GLN A 61 26.17 -7.76 16.02
C GLN A 61 27.38 -7.60 16.95
N ARG A 62 28.15 -8.67 17.17
CA ARG A 62 29.37 -8.63 17.99
C ARG A 62 30.37 -7.61 17.45
N LYS A 63 30.53 -7.54 16.12
CA LYS A 63 31.41 -6.56 15.50
C LYS A 63 30.93 -5.12 15.71
N GLY A 64 29.61 -4.91 15.72
CA GLY A 64 29.04 -3.62 16.10
C GLY A 64 29.37 -3.24 17.54
N GLU A 65 29.22 -4.17 18.48
CA GLU A 65 29.57 -3.97 19.90
C GLU A 65 31.07 -3.66 20.08
N GLU A 66 31.96 -4.41 19.43
CA GLU A 66 33.42 -4.11 19.43
C GLU A 66 33.74 -2.69 18.93
N VAL A 67 33.02 -2.19 17.93
CA VAL A 67 33.22 -0.83 17.43
C VAL A 67 32.69 0.21 18.41
N LEU A 68 31.59 -0.07 19.11
CA LEU A 68 31.07 0.80 20.17
C LEU A 68 32.05 0.91 21.35
N ASP A 69 32.64 -0.19 21.78
CA ASP A 69 33.68 -0.23 22.81
C ASP A 69 34.91 0.58 22.35
N TYR A 70 35.36 0.37 21.11
CA TYR A 70 36.46 1.16 20.54
C TYR A 70 36.17 2.67 20.50
N MET A 71 34.91 3.05 20.23
CA MET A 71 34.49 4.47 20.26
C MET A 71 34.60 5.05 21.69
N GLU A 72 34.18 4.28 22.70
CA GLU A 72 34.29 4.68 24.11
C GLU A 72 35.76 4.84 24.56
N ASP A 73 36.61 3.87 24.23
CA ASP A 73 38.02 3.88 24.58
C ASP A 73 38.80 5.02 23.92
N THR A 74 38.44 5.39 22.70
CA THR A 74 39.16 6.39 21.90
C THR A 74 38.53 7.77 21.89
N GLY A 75 37.32 7.92 22.45
CA GLY A 75 36.52 9.15 22.37
C GLY A 75 36.10 9.53 20.95
N ARG A 76 36.08 8.55 20.03
CA ARG A 76 35.63 8.80 18.64
C ARG A 76 34.13 8.78 18.52
N ARG A 77 33.65 9.55 17.55
CA ARG A 77 32.24 9.47 17.15
C ARG A 77 31.99 8.37 16.12
N GLY A 78 30.75 7.91 16.06
CA GLY A 78 30.29 6.95 15.06
C GLY A 78 29.10 7.45 14.26
N ILE A 79 28.93 6.86 13.08
CA ILE A 79 27.74 7.02 12.24
C ILE A 79 27.20 5.64 11.93
N VAL A 80 25.92 5.44 12.23
CA VAL A 80 25.17 4.29 11.74
C VAL A 80 24.73 4.58 10.32
N LEU A 81 25.29 3.85 9.36
CA LEU A 81 24.92 3.92 7.95
C LEU A 81 23.75 2.96 7.74
N ALA A 82 22.55 3.52 7.70
CA ALA A 82 21.28 2.77 7.63
C ALA A 82 20.76 2.72 6.20
N GLY A 83 20.07 1.63 5.83
CA GLY A 83 19.48 1.51 4.49
C GLY A 83 18.97 0.10 4.22
N ARG A 84 18.86 -0.24 2.95
CA ARG A 84 18.56 -1.59 2.50
C ARG A 84 19.80 -2.48 2.61
N PRO A 85 19.67 -3.81 2.75
CA PRO A 85 20.83 -4.70 2.82
C PRO A 85 21.84 -4.53 1.68
N TYR A 86 21.39 -4.24 0.47
CA TYR A 86 22.25 -4.01 -0.69
C TYR A 86 23.05 -2.69 -0.64
N HIS A 87 22.70 -1.75 0.25
CA HIS A 87 23.44 -0.50 0.40
C HIS A 87 24.85 -0.67 1.04
N VAL A 88 25.14 -1.84 1.61
CA VAL A 88 26.50 -2.15 2.10
C VAL A 88 27.45 -2.57 0.97
N ASP A 89 26.92 -2.87 -0.22
CA ASP A 89 27.75 -3.21 -1.38
C ASP A 89 28.55 -1.98 -1.85
N PRO A 90 29.89 -2.07 -2.02
CA PRO A 90 30.75 -0.94 -2.41
C PRO A 90 30.38 -0.31 -3.75
N GLU A 91 29.94 -1.11 -4.72
CA GLU A 91 29.51 -0.60 -6.05
C GLU A 91 28.22 0.24 -5.94
N ILE A 92 27.34 -0.12 -5.00
CA ILE A 92 26.08 0.58 -4.78
C ILE A 92 26.26 1.84 -3.93
N ASN A 93 27.08 1.77 -2.88
CA ASN A 93 27.30 2.91 -1.98
C ASN A 93 28.38 3.90 -2.45
N HIS A 94 29.08 3.56 -3.54
CA HIS A 94 30.07 4.42 -4.21
C HIS A 94 31.19 4.92 -3.29
N GLY A 95 31.52 4.21 -2.20
CA GLY A 95 32.58 4.60 -1.25
C GLY A 95 32.13 5.62 -0.19
N ILE A 96 30.84 5.70 0.12
CA ILE A 96 30.33 6.54 1.22
C ILE A 96 30.90 6.13 2.58
N PRO A 97 31.05 4.83 2.95
CA PRO A 97 31.70 4.41 4.18
C PRO A 97 33.13 4.94 4.30
N GLU A 98 33.92 4.81 3.24
CA GLU A 98 35.30 5.28 3.15
C GLU A 98 35.37 6.81 3.28
N LEU A 99 34.43 7.52 2.68
CA LEU A 99 34.32 8.96 2.83
C LEU A 99 34.07 9.36 4.30
N ILE A 100 33.19 8.67 5.01
CA ILE A 100 32.88 8.93 6.42
C ILE A 100 34.12 8.64 7.29
N THR A 101 34.76 7.49 7.08
CA THR A 101 35.97 7.11 7.85
C THR A 101 37.13 8.05 7.59
N SER A 102 37.22 8.69 6.41
CA SER A 102 38.23 9.69 6.11
C SER A 102 38.14 10.93 7.00
N TYR A 103 37.01 11.17 7.67
CA TYR A 103 36.83 12.20 8.68
C TYR A 103 37.17 11.77 10.10
N GLY A 104 37.74 10.55 10.28
CA GLY A 104 38.08 10.00 11.59
C GLY A 104 36.87 9.46 12.38
N ILE A 105 35.75 9.15 11.72
CA ILE A 105 34.48 8.72 12.29
C ILE A 105 34.33 7.21 12.05
N CYS A 106 33.88 6.48 13.07
CA CYS A 106 33.56 5.07 12.94
C CYS A 106 32.26 4.88 12.14
N VAL A 107 32.18 3.84 11.32
CA VAL A 107 30.98 3.49 10.55
C VAL A 107 30.44 2.15 11.04
N LEU A 108 29.18 2.11 11.38
CA LEU A 108 28.42 0.92 11.74
C LEU A 108 27.26 0.77 10.77
N THR A 109 26.76 -0.45 10.57
CA THR A 109 25.54 -0.71 9.82
C THR A 109 24.33 -0.82 10.76
N GLU A 110 23.11 -0.66 10.25
CA GLU A 110 21.93 -0.73 11.11
C GLU A 110 21.74 -2.10 11.73
N ASP A 111 22.13 -3.18 11.06
CA ASP A 111 22.03 -4.56 11.56
C ASP A 111 23.08 -4.90 12.63
N SER A 112 24.18 -4.15 12.68
CA SER A 112 25.20 -4.30 13.72
C SER A 112 24.78 -3.70 15.07
N VAL A 113 23.76 -2.81 15.11
CA VAL A 113 23.35 -2.10 16.34
C VAL A 113 21.87 -2.20 16.65
N SER A 114 21.03 -2.66 15.71
CA SER A 114 19.57 -2.68 15.87
C SER A 114 19.07 -3.52 17.04
N HIS A 115 19.81 -4.57 17.43
CA HIS A 115 19.52 -5.44 18.57
C HIS A 115 19.67 -4.71 19.92
N LEU A 116 20.40 -3.60 19.97
CA LEU A 116 20.61 -2.75 21.15
C LEU A 116 19.50 -1.71 21.31
N GLY A 117 18.67 -1.51 20.29
CA GLY A 117 17.58 -0.54 20.29
C GLY A 117 16.22 -1.18 20.53
N GLU A 118 15.48 -0.66 21.51
CA GLU A 118 14.11 -1.06 21.74
C GLU A 118 13.16 -0.34 20.77
N LEU A 119 12.29 -1.10 20.10
CA LEU A 119 11.28 -0.54 19.22
C LEU A 119 10.03 -0.14 20.00
N GLU A 120 9.82 1.16 20.15
CA GLU A 120 8.65 1.72 20.83
C GLU A 120 7.41 1.64 19.93
N ARG A 121 6.42 0.85 20.33
CA ARG A 121 5.16 0.63 19.59
C ARG A 121 3.97 1.25 20.33
N PRO A 122 2.88 1.61 19.61
CA PRO A 122 2.69 1.55 18.18
C PRO A 122 3.44 2.63 17.41
N LEU A 123 3.84 2.31 16.16
CA LEU A 123 4.39 3.29 15.22
C LEU A 123 3.26 4.00 14.47
N ILE A 124 3.53 5.19 13.94
CA ILE A 124 2.60 5.87 13.02
C ILE A 124 2.45 5.10 11.69
N VAL A 125 3.46 4.33 11.32
CA VAL A 125 3.50 3.46 10.14
C VAL A 125 3.19 2.02 10.52
N MET A 126 2.81 1.21 9.53
CA MET A 126 2.61 -0.23 9.73
C MET A 126 3.96 -0.94 9.87
N ASP A 127 4.14 -1.61 11.02
CA ASP A 127 5.33 -2.39 11.34
C ASP A 127 5.18 -3.82 10.80
N GLN A 128 5.48 -4.00 9.51
CA GLN A 128 5.30 -5.27 8.81
C GLN A 128 6.49 -5.69 7.93
N TRP A 129 7.57 -4.92 7.93
CA TRP A 129 8.74 -5.19 7.10
C TRP A 129 9.99 -5.31 7.96
N MET A 130 10.58 -6.48 7.98
CA MET A 130 11.72 -6.82 8.84
C MET A 130 12.89 -5.82 8.73
N TYR A 131 13.30 -5.47 7.51
CA TYR A 131 14.41 -4.54 7.31
C TYR A 131 14.08 -3.11 7.76
N HIS A 132 12.84 -2.68 7.61
CA HIS A 132 12.41 -1.36 8.05
C HIS A 132 12.28 -1.29 9.57
N THR A 133 11.74 -2.34 10.19
CA THR A 133 11.70 -2.49 11.65
C THR A 133 13.10 -2.40 12.26
N ARG A 134 14.09 -3.01 11.62
CA ARG A 134 15.50 -2.93 12.00
C ARG A 134 16.04 -1.50 11.95
N LEU A 135 15.69 -0.72 10.91
CA LEU A 135 16.06 0.70 10.81
C LEU A 135 15.46 1.54 11.95
N TYR A 136 14.21 1.28 12.34
CA TYR A 136 13.57 1.97 13.46
C TYR A 136 14.23 1.63 14.80
N SER A 137 14.58 0.36 15.01
CA SER A 137 15.32 -0.08 16.20
C SER A 137 16.70 0.58 16.27
N ALA A 138 17.45 0.60 15.17
CA ALA A 138 18.73 1.28 15.09
C ALA A 138 18.61 2.79 15.37
N ALA A 139 17.57 3.46 14.84
CA ALA A 139 17.31 4.86 15.12
C ALA A 139 17.00 5.12 16.60
N ASN A 140 16.20 4.21 17.24
CA ASN A 140 15.93 4.28 18.68
C ASN A 140 17.18 4.06 19.52
N PHE A 141 18.13 3.21 19.11
CA PHE A 141 19.41 3.09 19.76
C PHE A 141 20.24 4.36 19.61
N VAL A 142 20.37 4.90 18.39
CA VAL A 142 21.13 6.11 18.11
C VAL A 142 20.62 7.30 18.92
N LYS A 143 19.30 7.43 19.14
CA LYS A 143 18.75 8.54 19.94
C LYS A 143 19.23 8.52 21.39
N THR A 144 19.65 7.37 21.94
CA THR A 144 20.10 7.26 23.33
C THR A 144 21.57 7.66 23.53
N ARG A 145 22.38 7.72 22.45
CA ARG A 145 23.83 7.98 22.53
C ARG A 145 24.18 9.35 21.98
N ASP A 146 25.07 10.08 22.67
CA ASP A 146 25.55 11.40 22.24
C ASP A 146 26.64 11.32 21.16
N ASP A 147 27.42 10.27 21.20
CA ASP A 147 28.56 10.02 20.31
C ASP A 147 28.20 9.33 18.99
N LEU A 148 26.92 8.98 18.80
CA LEU A 148 26.45 8.21 17.65
C LEU A 148 25.36 8.99 16.88
N ASP A 149 25.50 9.09 15.57
CA ASP A 149 24.52 9.69 14.66
C ASP A 149 24.09 8.71 13.58
N LEU A 150 23.05 9.02 12.80
CA LEU A 150 22.55 8.13 11.74
C LEU A 150 22.48 8.87 10.41
N ILE A 151 23.01 8.23 9.37
CA ILE A 151 22.81 8.59 7.97
C ILE A 151 22.03 7.49 7.29
N GLN A 152 20.89 7.83 6.70
CA GLN A 152 20.11 6.88 5.92
C GLN A 152 20.44 6.99 4.43
N LEU A 153 20.75 5.86 3.80
CA LEU A 153 20.88 5.73 2.37
C LEU A 153 19.52 5.41 1.75
N ASN A 154 19.19 6.08 0.67
CA ASN A 154 17.95 5.88 -0.08
C ASN A 154 18.23 5.96 -1.58
N SER A 155 17.90 4.90 -2.34
CA SER A 155 18.17 4.85 -3.78
C SER A 155 16.97 5.26 -4.63
N PHE A 156 15.75 4.87 -4.27
CA PHE A 156 14.55 5.14 -5.05
C PHE A 156 13.44 5.76 -4.21
N GLY A 157 12.78 6.81 -4.76
CA GLY A 157 11.58 7.38 -4.17
C GLY A 157 10.34 6.48 -4.28
N CYS A 158 10.36 5.51 -5.22
CA CYS A 158 9.27 4.57 -5.42
C CYS A 158 9.47 3.30 -4.59
N GLY A 159 9.10 3.27 -3.36
CA GLY A 159 9.21 2.07 -2.54
C GLY A 159 8.79 2.33 -1.10
N LEU A 160 9.04 1.34 -0.27
CA LEU A 160 8.76 1.40 1.16
C LEU A 160 9.65 2.45 1.86
N ASP A 161 10.77 2.82 1.25
CA ASP A 161 11.70 3.80 1.80
C ASP A 161 11.08 5.19 1.99
N ALA A 162 10.13 5.58 1.14
CA ALA A 162 9.37 6.81 1.33
C ALA A 162 8.60 6.86 2.68
N VAL A 163 8.23 5.69 3.20
CA VAL A 163 7.59 5.56 4.52
C VAL A 163 8.64 5.50 5.62
N THR A 164 9.72 4.75 5.38
CA THR A 164 10.79 4.50 6.35
C THR A 164 11.58 5.76 6.68
N THR A 165 11.93 6.56 5.66
CA THR A 165 12.65 7.83 5.84
C THR A 165 11.89 8.78 6.76
N ASP A 166 10.58 8.87 6.59
CA ASP A 166 9.72 9.69 7.44
C ASP A 166 9.70 9.20 8.89
N CYS A 167 9.58 7.89 9.12
CA CYS A 167 9.54 7.33 10.47
C CYS A 167 10.89 7.48 11.19
N VAL A 168 12.01 7.19 10.50
CA VAL A 168 13.37 7.39 11.06
C VAL A 168 13.62 8.87 11.37
N ASN A 169 13.18 9.77 10.47
CA ASN A 169 13.28 11.21 10.72
C ASN A 169 12.54 11.62 12.00
N ASP A 170 11.31 11.13 12.22
CA ASP A 170 10.53 11.47 13.41
C ASP A 170 11.19 10.95 14.70
N ILE A 171 11.70 9.71 14.69
CA ILE A 171 12.40 9.12 15.84
C ILE A 171 13.62 9.98 16.21
N LEU A 172 14.43 10.38 15.24
CA LEU A 172 15.65 11.13 15.47
C LEU A 172 15.38 12.59 15.84
N THR A 173 14.56 13.29 15.06
CA THR A 173 14.28 14.72 15.30
C THR A 173 13.45 14.94 16.56
N GLY A 174 12.53 14.04 16.89
CA GLY A 174 11.78 14.06 18.14
C GLY A 174 12.67 13.96 19.39
N SER A 175 13.88 13.36 19.27
CA SER A 175 14.90 13.31 20.33
C SER A 175 15.96 14.40 20.24
N GLY A 176 15.80 15.35 19.33
CA GLY A 176 16.78 16.42 19.11
C GLY A 176 18.01 16.00 18.29
N LYS A 177 18.03 14.80 17.71
CA LYS A 177 19.06 14.37 16.76
C LYS A 177 18.84 15.01 15.39
N ILE A 178 19.90 15.03 14.56
CA ILE A 178 19.83 15.52 13.19
C ILE A 178 19.61 14.32 12.27
N TYR A 179 18.50 14.33 11.53
CA TYR A 179 18.29 13.35 10.49
C TYR A 179 19.00 13.72 9.20
N THR A 180 19.75 12.79 8.64
CA THR A 180 20.44 12.97 7.36
C THR A 180 20.13 11.80 6.43
N CYS A 181 19.56 12.11 5.26
CA CYS A 181 19.32 11.15 4.19
C CYS A 181 20.22 11.46 3.00
N LEU A 182 20.94 10.46 2.51
CA LEU A 182 21.73 10.54 1.27
C LEU A 182 21.00 9.75 0.19
N LYS A 183 20.66 10.41 -0.91
CA LYS A 183 20.14 9.74 -2.10
C LYS A 183 21.30 9.20 -2.91
N ILE A 184 21.23 7.91 -3.21
CA ILE A 184 22.16 7.21 -4.07
C ILE A 184 21.47 7.04 -5.43
N ASP A 185 22.17 7.37 -6.49
CA ASP A 185 21.75 7.14 -7.87
C ASP A 185 22.85 6.39 -8.65
N GLU A 186 22.67 6.23 -9.94
CA GLU A 186 23.64 5.54 -10.80
C GLU A 186 24.92 6.35 -11.03
N VAL A 187 24.96 7.62 -10.59
CA VAL A 187 26.09 8.52 -10.81
C VAL A 187 27.06 8.44 -9.64
N ASN A 188 28.27 7.97 -9.89
CA ASN A 188 29.40 7.85 -8.95
C ASN A 188 29.97 9.22 -8.54
N ASN A 189 29.13 10.15 -8.11
CA ASN A 189 29.57 11.47 -7.67
C ASN A 189 29.37 11.69 -6.18
N LEU A 190 30.44 11.54 -5.40
CA LEU A 190 30.43 11.77 -3.95
C LEU A 190 30.34 13.27 -3.54
N GLY A 191 30.27 14.19 -4.49
CA GLY A 191 30.24 15.63 -4.20
C GLY A 191 29.06 16.01 -3.29
N ALA A 192 27.85 15.59 -3.64
CA ALA A 192 26.65 15.86 -2.85
C ALA A 192 26.69 15.17 -1.48
N ALA A 193 27.13 13.90 -1.43
CA ALA A 193 27.31 13.15 -0.18
C ALA A 193 28.33 13.87 0.74
N ARG A 194 29.46 14.29 0.20
CA ARG A 194 30.51 15.03 0.92
C ARG A 194 29.97 16.32 1.54
N ILE A 195 29.21 17.12 0.80
CA ILE A 195 28.61 18.34 1.30
C ILE A 195 27.64 18.04 2.45
N ARG A 196 26.75 17.07 2.29
CA ARG A 196 25.77 16.70 3.31
C ARG A 196 26.41 16.15 4.58
N ILE A 197 27.42 15.26 4.46
CA ILE A 197 28.17 14.74 5.61
C ILE A 197 28.88 15.86 6.35
N ARG A 198 29.59 16.77 5.64
CA ARG A 198 30.25 17.93 6.27
C ARG A 198 29.24 18.85 6.96
N SER A 199 28.09 19.09 6.36
CA SER A 199 27.00 19.88 6.97
C SER A 199 26.46 19.22 8.24
N LEU A 200 26.28 17.90 8.25
CA LEU A 200 25.91 17.15 9.46
C LEU A 200 26.94 17.33 10.56
N LEU A 201 28.24 17.12 10.26
CA LEU A 201 29.32 17.27 11.23
C LEU A 201 29.44 18.68 11.78
N ALA A 202 29.25 19.69 10.94
CA ALA A 202 29.24 21.09 11.39
C ALA A 202 28.03 21.37 12.31
N ALA A 203 26.86 20.86 11.99
CA ALA A 203 25.66 21.06 12.79
C ALA A 203 25.77 20.33 14.16
N ILE A 204 26.37 19.13 14.20
CA ILE A 204 26.67 18.42 15.44
C ILE A 204 27.57 19.27 16.34
N ARG A 205 28.69 19.78 15.82
CA ARG A 205 29.61 20.65 16.58
C ARG A 205 28.92 21.88 17.16
N VAL A 206 28.03 22.52 16.39
CA VAL A 206 27.25 23.67 16.87
C VAL A 206 26.35 23.29 18.04
N LYS A 207 25.69 22.14 17.97
CA LYS A 207 24.82 21.61 19.05
C LYS A 207 25.63 21.30 20.32
N GLU A 208 26.78 20.67 20.17
CA GLU A 208 27.68 20.36 21.29
C GLU A 208 28.15 21.67 21.99
N THR A 209 28.52 22.69 21.21
CA THR A 209 28.94 23.98 21.75
C THR A 209 27.81 24.68 22.52
N LYS A 210 26.57 24.51 22.10
CA LYS A 210 25.42 25.11 22.77
C LYS A 210 24.93 24.32 24.00
N HIS A 211 25.48 23.15 24.28
CA HIS A 211 25.06 22.24 25.35
C HIS A 211 23.54 22.02 25.37
N GLU A 212 22.91 21.92 24.18
CA GLU A 212 21.48 21.68 24.08
C GLU A 212 21.13 20.31 24.69
N LYS A 213 20.35 20.34 25.78
CA LYS A 213 19.83 19.10 26.39
C LYS A 213 18.85 18.45 25.43
N ARG A 214 19.02 17.16 25.21
CA ARG A 214 18.07 16.36 24.43
C ARG A 214 16.90 15.93 25.29
N ASP A 215 15.71 15.99 24.75
CA ASP A 215 14.49 15.46 25.35
C ASP A 215 14.21 14.09 24.73
N LEU A 216 14.51 13.03 25.48
CA LEU A 216 14.29 11.64 25.04
C LEU A 216 12.81 11.29 25.17
N LYS A 217 11.97 11.89 24.33
CA LYS A 217 10.57 11.52 24.24
C LYS A 217 10.39 10.13 23.63
N PRO A 218 9.40 9.36 24.09
CA PRO A 218 9.01 8.14 23.43
C PRO A 218 8.69 8.40 21.95
N SER A 219 9.06 7.48 21.06
CA SER A 219 8.77 7.56 19.63
C SER A 219 7.47 6.85 19.25
N ASN A 220 6.73 6.31 20.23
CA ASN A 220 5.45 5.68 20.01
C ASN A 220 4.37 6.72 19.66
N TYR A 221 3.41 6.29 18.84
CA TYR A 221 2.31 7.11 18.36
C TYR A 221 0.99 6.75 19.05
N GLU A 222 0.37 7.71 19.73
CA GLU A 222 -0.97 7.55 20.28
C GLU A 222 -2.02 7.83 19.20
N ARG A 223 -2.80 6.80 18.88
CA ARG A 223 -3.79 6.86 17.83
C ARG A 223 -5.14 7.33 18.35
N VAL A 224 -5.70 8.36 17.72
CA VAL A 224 -7.10 8.72 17.94
C VAL A 224 -8.01 7.69 17.26
N VAL A 225 -8.93 7.10 18.02
CA VAL A 225 -9.84 6.07 17.53
C VAL A 225 -11.24 6.64 17.34
N PHE A 226 -11.93 6.16 16.29
CA PHE A 226 -13.33 6.49 16.07
C PHE A 226 -14.22 5.68 17.03
N THR A 227 -14.87 6.37 17.97
CA THR A 227 -15.65 5.77 19.06
C THR A 227 -17.12 5.54 18.70
N GLU A 228 -17.82 4.72 19.49
CA GLU A 228 -19.27 4.53 19.33
C GLU A 228 -20.05 5.85 19.61
N GLN A 229 -19.53 6.72 20.47
CA GLN A 229 -20.13 8.01 20.73
C GLN A 229 -20.04 8.92 19.49
N MET A 230 -18.88 9.01 18.83
CA MET A 230 -18.70 9.77 17.60
C MET A 230 -19.66 9.30 16.49
N LYS A 231 -19.93 7.98 16.41
CA LYS A 231 -20.97 7.46 15.52
C LYS A 231 -22.38 7.96 15.88
N LYS A 232 -22.74 7.94 17.17
CA LYS A 232 -24.05 8.43 17.66
C LYS A 232 -24.20 9.92 17.40
N ASP A 233 -23.13 10.68 17.55
CA ASP A 233 -23.08 12.12 17.30
C ASP A 233 -23.05 12.46 15.81
N ASN A 234 -23.21 11.44 14.95
CA ASN A 234 -23.30 11.55 13.50
C ASN A 234 -22.13 12.30 12.84
N TYR A 235 -20.91 11.99 13.25
CA TYR A 235 -19.70 12.58 12.66
C TYR A 235 -19.71 12.48 11.15
N THR A 236 -19.29 13.53 10.49
CA THR A 236 -19.05 13.52 9.04
C THR A 236 -17.82 12.70 8.73
N ILE A 237 -17.94 11.69 7.88
CA ILE A 237 -16.83 10.79 7.52
C ILE A 237 -16.37 11.13 6.10
N ILE A 238 -15.25 11.85 5.99
CA ILE A 238 -14.65 12.19 4.70
C ILE A 238 -13.91 10.98 4.16
N CYS A 239 -14.26 10.57 2.94
CA CYS A 239 -13.62 9.48 2.21
C CYS A 239 -13.05 10.02 0.88
N PRO A 240 -11.77 9.76 0.53
CA PRO A 240 -11.24 10.20 -0.75
C PRO A 240 -11.90 9.44 -1.90
N GLN A 241 -12.08 10.11 -3.03
CA GLN A 241 -12.60 9.50 -4.25
C GLN A 241 -11.56 8.55 -4.86
N MET A 242 -11.99 7.37 -5.26
CA MET A 242 -11.15 6.42 -5.98
C MET A 242 -11.74 6.02 -7.34
N SER A 243 -13.07 5.89 -7.43
CA SER A 243 -13.79 5.49 -8.63
C SER A 243 -15.18 6.14 -8.61
N PRO A 244 -15.44 7.22 -9.37
CA PRO A 244 -16.72 7.93 -9.30
C PRO A 244 -17.93 7.03 -9.51
N ILE A 245 -17.88 6.13 -10.50
CA ILE A 245 -18.99 5.22 -10.81
C ILE A 245 -19.38 4.35 -9.61
N HIS A 246 -18.38 3.84 -8.86
CA HIS A 246 -18.61 2.97 -7.70
C HIS A 246 -18.93 3.77 -6.44
N PHE A 247 -18.20 4.85 -6.19
CA PHE A 247 -18.29 5.61 -4.95
C PHE A 247 -19.60 6.40 -4.83
N ASP A 248 -20.18 6.85 -5.96
CA ASP A 248 -21.52 7.43 -5.99
C ASP A 248 -22.60 6.46 -5.46
N LEU A 249 -22.37 5.14 -5.59
CA LEU A 249 -23.25 4.09 -5.07
C LEU A 249 -22.89 3.66 -3.64
N LEU A 250 -21.61 3.76 -3.26
CA LEU A 250 -21.16 3.42 -1.91
C LEU A 250 -21.60 4.43 -0.87
N VAL A 251 -21.63 5.73 -1.19
CA VAL A 251 -22.09 6.77 -0.26
C VAL A 251 -23.47 6.47 0.31
N PRO A 252 -24.53 6.23 -0.51
CA PRO A 252 -25.85 5.88 0.01
C PRO A 252 -25.87 4.55 0.78
N ALA A 253 -25.03 3.57 0.41
CA ALA A 253 -24.89 2.31 1.14
C ALA A 253 -24.36 2.52 2.56
N PHE A 254 -23.34 3.36 2.74
CA PHE A 254 -22.80 3.73 4.05
C PHE A 254 -23.81 4.53 4.87
N LYS A 255 -24.52 5.48 4.26
CA LYS A 255 -25.58 6.25 4.93
C LYS A 255 -26.72 5.34 5.42
N ALA A 256 -27.13 4.36 4.62
CA ALA A 256 -28.11 3.35 5.02
C ALA A 256 -27.66 2.52 6.24
N ALA A 257 -26.35 2.32 6.42
CA ALA A 257 -25.76 1.65 7.57
C ALA A 257 -25.51 2.58 8.78
N GLY A 258 -25.92 3.84 8.70
CA GLY A 258 -25.80 4.84 9.78
C GLY A 258 -24.41 5.49 9.87
N TYR A 259 -23.72 5.62 8.73
CA TYR A 259 -22.45 6.36 8.62
C TYR A 259 -22.62 7.55 7.67
N ASN A 260 -22.44 8.77 8.16
CA ASN A 260 -22.55 9.99 7.36
C ASN A 260 -21.30 10.18 6.47
N MET A 261 -21.11 9.29 5.49
CA MET A 261 -19.99 9.34 4.56
C MET A 261 -20.21 10.43 3.50
N VAL A 262 -19.15 11.19 3.22
CA VAL A 262 -19.08 12.20 2.17
C VAL A 262 -17.80 12.03 1.37
N ILE A 263 -17.88 12.33 0.07
CA ILE A 263 -16.72 12.36 -0.82
C ILE A 263 -16.55 13.80 -1.26
N PRO A 264 -15.40 14.43 -0.98
CA PRO A 264 -15.15 15.80 -1.39
C PRO A 264 -14.97 15.88 -2.91
N ASP A 265 -15.61 16.87 -3.51
CA ASP A 265 -15.41 17.21 -4.93
C ASP A 265 -14.26 18.21 -5.02
N ILE A 266 -13.05 17.73 -5.25
CA ILE A 266 -11.83 18.55 -5.31
C ILE A 266 -11.18 18.37 -6.69
N PRO A 267 -10.86 19.47 -7.39
CA PRO A 267 -10.15 19.40 -8.67
C PRO A 267 -8.81 18.67 -8.57
N ALA A 268 -8.47 17.88 -9.59
CA ALA A 268 -7.25 17.06 -9.61
C ALA A 268 -5.97 17.86 -9.32
N ARG A 269 -5.84 19.03 -9.95
CA ARG A 269 -4.66 19.90 -9.75
C ARG A 269 -4.53 20.36 -8.29
N GLU A 270 -5.65 20.72 -7.67
CA GLU A 270 -5.64 21.13 -6.26
C GLU A 270 -5.24 19.97 -5.35
N CYS A 271 -5.69 18.75 -5.64
CA CYS A 271 -5.27 17.55 -4.90
C CYS A 271 -3.76 17.38 -4.94
N VAL A 272 -3.12 17.54 -6.10
CA VAL A 272 -1.65 17.42 -6.25
C VAL A 272 -0.96 18.55 -5.49
N ASP A 273 -1.36 19.80 -5.71
CA ASP A 273 -0.73 20.98 -5.10
C ASP A 273 -0.83 20.97 -3.56
N VAL A 274 -1.92 20.48 -3.02
CA VAL A 274 -2.11 20.31 -1.58
C VAL A 274 -1.34 19.08 -1.08
N GLY A 275 -1.41 17.96 -1.77
CA GLY A 275 -0.70 16.73 -1.41
C GLY A 275 0.81 16.94 -1.27
N LEU A 276 1.43 17.66 -2.20
CA LEU A 276 2.85 18.00 -2.17
C LEU A 276 3.29 18.78 -0.92
N LYS A 277 2.38 19.46 -0.23
CA LYS A 277 2.70 20.20 1.01
C LYS A 277 2.75 19.29 2.25
N PHE A 278 2.10 18.13 2.19
CA PHE A 278 1.90 17.24 3.35
C PHE A 278 2.58 15.89 3.23
N VAL A 279 2.83 15.44 2.01
CA VAL A 279 3.41 14.11 1.74
C VAL A 279 4.85 14.30 1.30
N ASN A 280 5.72 13.39 1.72
CA ASN A 280 7.10 13.31 1.27
C ASN A 280 7.14 13.15 -0.27
N ASN A 281 8.00 13.92 -0.94
CA ASN A 281 8.17 13.90 -2.40
C ASN A 281 8.63 12.54 -2.95
N ASP A 282 9.17 11.67 -2.10
CA ASP A 282 9.55 10.31 -2.47
C ASP A 282 8.36 9.33 -2.42
N ALA A 283 7.19 9.77 -1.93
CA ALA A 283 5.97 8.98 -1.94
C ALA A 283 5.37 8.89 -3.36
N CYS A 284 4.57 7.83 -3.59
CA CYS A 284 3.95 7.62 -4.89
C CYS A 284 2.86 8.65 -5.21
N TYR A 285 2.61 8.86 -6.49
CA TYR A 285 1.56 9.75 -6.99
C TYR A 285 0.16 9.47 -6.39
N PRO A 286 -0.31 8.20 -6.27
CA PRO A 286 -1.56 7.91 -5.59
C PRO A 286 -1.65 8.45 -4.16
N SER A 287 -0.55 8.42 -3.38
CA SER A 287 -0.55 8.96 -2.02
C SER A 287 -0.71 10.49 -2.01
N LEU A 288 -0.12 11.18 -2.98
CA LEU A 288 -0.29 12.62 -3.14
C LEU A 288 -1.76 12.97 -3.41
N ILE A 289 -2.40 12.24 -4.30
CA ILE A 289 -3.82 12.44 -4.64
C ILE A 289 -4.72 12.16 -3.44
N VAL A 290 -4.54 11.03 -2.76
CA VAL A 290 -5.38 10.64 -1.62
C VAL A 290 -5.26 11.63 -0.47
N VAL A 291 -4.02 11.93 -0.06
CA VAL A 291 -3.79 12.90 1.03
C VAL A 291 -4.21 14.29 0.60
N GLY A 292 -3.97 14.66 -0.65
CA GLY A 292 -4.37 15.95 -1.22
C GLY A 292 -5.87 16.17 -1.19
N GLN A 293 -6.68 15.20 -1.61
CA GLN A 293 -8.14 15.27 -1.53
C GLN A 293 -8.61 15.50 -0.09
N ILE A 294 -8.10 14.71 0.85
CA ILE A 294 -8.46 14.82 2.26
C ILE A 294 -8.05 16.19 2.82
N MET A 295 -6.81 16.61 2.60
CA MET A 295 -6.30 17.87 3.16
C MET A 295 -6.90 19.10 2.51
N ALA A 296 -7.27 19.05 1.23
CA ALA A 296 -8.03 20.11 0.57
C ALA A 296 -9.42 20.22 1.19
N ALA A 297 -10.12 19.09 1.43
CA ALA A 297 -11.41 19.08 2.11
C ALA A 297 -11.30 19.64 3.54
N VAL A 298 -10.30 19.18 4.32
CA VAL A 298 -10.04 19.68 5.69
C VAL A 298 -9.82 21.19 5.73
N LYS A 299 -9.12 21.73 4.74
CA LYS A 299 -8.80 23.18 4.65
C LYS A 299 -9.88 24.02 4.00
N SER A 300 -10.86 23.41 3.36
CA SER A 300 -11.94 24.15 2.65
C SER A 300 -12.82 24.98 3.56
N GLY A 301 -12.85 24.68 4.87
CA GLY A 301 -13.78 25.29 5.83
C GLY A 301 -15.23 24.77 5.72
N ASN A 302 -15.50 23.81 4.82
CA ASN A 302 -16.84 23.27 4.61
C ASN A 302 -17.24 22.20 5.62
N TYR A 303 -16.31 21.75 6.48
CA TYR A 303 -16.52 20.69 7.45
C TYR A 303 -16.14 21.14 8.86
N ASP A 304 -16.99 20.81 9.83
CA ASP A 304 -16.67 20.99 11.24
C ASP A 304 -15.67 19.93 11.69
N MET A 305 -14.39 20.30 11.80
CA MET A 305 -13.32 19.36 12.14
C MET A 305 -13.44 18.77 13.54
N THR A 306 -14.24 19.35 14.44
CA THR A 306 -14.52 18.77 15.77
C THR A 306 -15.50 17.59 15.69
N HIS A 307 -16.27 17.49 14.60
CA HIS A 307 -17.24 16.42 14.33
C HIS A 307 -16.95 15.73 13.00
N THR A 308 -15.68 15.61 12.66
CA THR A 308 -15.24 14.96 11.42
C THR A 308 -14.33 13.77 11.71
N ALA A 309 -14.43 12.73 10.89
CA ALA A 309 -13.52 11.59 10.81
C ALA A 309 -13.09 11.38 9.36
N ILE A 310 -11.97 10.71 9.16
CA ILE A 310 -11.49 10.31 7.83
C ILE A 310 -11.66 8.80 7.67
N LEU A 311 -11.99 8.35 6.47
CA LEU A 311 -12.10 6.92 6.13
C LEU A 311 -11.15 6.59 5.00
N ILE A 312 -10.36 5.52 5.17
CA ILE A 312 -9.50 4.99 4.11
C ILE A 312 -9.42 3.47 4.20
N SER A 313 -9.21 2.81 3.07
CA SER A 313 -8.91 1.38 3.02
C SER A 313 -7.41 1.13 3.25
N GLN A 314 -7.10 0.03 3.97
CA GLN A 314 -5.74 -0.51 4.10
C GLN A 314 -5.73 -1.93 3.54
N THR A 315 -4.87 -2.20 2.57
CA THR A 315 -4.78 -3.53 1.94
C THR A 315 -4.14 -4.57 2.85
N GLY A 316 -3.27 -4.15 3.78
CA GLY A 316 -2.51 -5.05 4.67
C GLY A 316 -1.37 -5.80 3.96
N GLY A 317 -1.16 -5.55 2.68
CA GLY A 317 -0.06 -6.12 1.90
C GLY A 317 1.26 -5.37 2.08
N GLY A 318 2.35 -5.92 1.55
CA GLY A 318 3.68 -5.31 1.55
C GLY A 318 3.81 -4.11 0.59
N CYS A 319 2.79 -3.27 0.54
CA CYS A 319 2.72 -2.08 -0.30
C CYS A 319 2.64 -0.83 0.58
N ARG A 320 3.25 0.25 0.13
CA ARG A 320 3.14 1.56 0.80
C ARG A 320 1.70 2.08 0.91
N ALA A 321 0.76 1.62 0.05
CA ALA A 321 -0.66 1.94 0.17
C ALA A 321 -1.24 1.57 1.54
N THR A 322 -0.73 0.53 2.19
CA THR A 322 -1.07 0.19 3.59
C THR A 322 -0.71 1.32 4.56
N ASN A 323 0.24 2.19 4.20
CA ASN A 323 0.73 3.30 5.01
C ASN A 323 0.14 4.67 4.66
N TYR A 324 -0.79 4.78 3.71
CA TYR A 324 -1.46 6.07 3.44
C TYR A 324 -2.18 6.61 4.68
N ILE A 325 -2.67 5.75 5.54
CA ILE A 325 -3.26 6.14 6.83
C ILE A 325 -2.25 6.89 7.72
N GLY A 326 -0.99 6.47 7.74
CA GLY A 326 0.09 7.18 8.45
C GLY A 326 0.37 8.55 7.85
N PHE A 327 0.39 8.66 6.52
CA PHE A 327 0.55 9.97 5.85
C PHE A 327 -0.61 10.92 6.14
N ILE A 328 -1.84 10.41 6.17
CA ILE A 328 -3.03 11.21 6.51
C ILE A 328 -2.93 11.73 7.95
N ARG A 329 -2.60 10.87 8.91
CA ARG A 329 -2.44 11.25 10.33
C ARG A 329 -1.39 12.33 10.51
N ARG A 330 -0.22 12.16 9.88
CA ARG A 330 0.84 13.17 9.90
C ARG A 330 0.41 14.48 9.24
N ALA A 331 -0.34 14.42 8.14
CA ALA A 331 -0.86 15.60 7.46
C ALA A 331 -1.86 16.35 8.35
N LEU A 332 -2.75 15.64 9.04
CA LEU A 332 -3.70 16.21 10.00
C LEU A 332 -2.96 16.89 11.17
N GLU A 333 -1.97 16.24 11.75
CA GLU A 333 -1.14 16.79 12.83
C GLU A 333 -0.44 18.08 12.38
N LYS A 334 0.23 18.06 11.21
CA LYS A 334 0.87 19.25 10.62
C LYS A 334 -0.10 20.39 10.33
N ALA A 335 -1.37 20.07 10.07
CA ALA A 335 -2.42 21.05 9.80
C ALA A 335 -3.11 21.57 11.08
N GLY A 336 -2.74 21.07 12.27
CA GLY A 336 -3.33 21.47 13.54
C GLY A 336 -4.61 20.71 13.93
N TYR A 337 -4.86 19.53 13.34
CA TYR A 337 -6.02 18.68 13.61
C TYR A 337 -5.63 17.28 14.12
N PRO A 338 -4.79 17.16 15.19
CA PRO A 338 -4.30 15.87 15.67
C PRO A 338 -5.42 14.97 16.22
N ASP A 339 -6.54 15.55 16.65
CA ASP A 339 -7.65 14.84 17.29
C ASP A 339 -8.66 14.24 16.28
N VAL A 340 -8.47 14.44 14.99
CA VAL A 340 -9.35 13.87 13.96
C VAL A 340 -9.07 12.38 13.78
N PRO A 341 -10.04 11.49 14.07
CA PRO A 341 -9.84 10.06 13.93
C PRO A 341 -9.77 9.64 12.47
N VAL A 342 -8.85 8.73 12.15
CA VAL A 342 -8.71 8.11 10.83
C VAL A 342 -9.12 6.64 10.92
N ILE A 343 -10.23 6.31 10.28
CA ILE A 343 -10.84 4.97 10.25
C ILE A 343 -10.18 4.14 9.16
N SER A 344 -9.69 2.97 9.53
CA SER A 344 -9.13 1.99 8.60
C SER A 344 -10.18 0.96 8.20
N ILE A 345 -10.50 0.87 6.92
CA ILE A 345 -11.19 -0.31 6.36
C ILE A 345 -10.13 -1.36 6.03
N ASN A 346 -10.03 -2.38 6.87
CA ASN A 346 -9.13 -3.50 6.64
C ASN A 346 -9.78 -4.83 7.02
N MET A 347 -9.46 -5.88 6.27
CA MET A 347 -9.98 -7.23 6.50
C MET A 347 -9.03 -8.10 7.35
N VAL A 348 -7.83 -7.63 7.63
CA VAL A 348 -6.78 -8.37 8.36
C VAL A 348 -6.66 -7.95 9.84
N GLY A 349 -7.53 -7.06 10.32
CA GLY A 349 -7.54 -6.65 11.73
C GLY A 349 -6.36 -5.77 12.14
N LEU A 350 -5.78 -5.01 11.20
CA LEU A 350 -4.64 -4.12 11.45
C LEU A 350 -4.93 -3.06 12.52
N GLU A 351 -6.15 -2.52 12.48
CA GLU A 351 -6.59 -1.50 13.42
C GLU A 351 -8.06 -1.69 13.82
N LYS A 352 -8.38 -1.33 15.07
CA LYS A 352 -9.74 -1.38 15.60
C LYS A 352 -10.27 0.02 15.84
N ASN A 353 -11.47 0.31 15.31
CA ASN A 353 -12.22 1.52 15.58
C ASN A 353 -13.59 1.12 16.14
N PRO A 354 -13.85 1.26 17.45
CA PRO A 354 -15.08 0.73 18.08
C PRO A 354 -16.38 1.26 17.46
N GLY A 355 -16.37 2.49 16.96
CA GLY A 355 -17.52 3.12 16.31
C GLY A 355 -17.77 2.64 14.88
N PHE A 356 -16.79 1.98 14.24
CA PHE A 356 -16.92 1.48 12.88
C PHE A 356 -17.00 -0.06 12.87
N LYS A 357 -18.13 -0.59 12.43
CA LYS A 357 -18.38 -2.04 12.43
C LYS A 357 -18.90 -2.49 11.07
N PHE A 358 -18.35 -3.57 10.55
CA PHE A 358 -18.89 -4.26 9.39
C PHE A 358 -20.16 -5.04 9.80
N THR A 359 -21.30 -4.38 9.74
CA THR A 359 -22.60 -5.04 9.96
C THR A 359 -23.01 -5.84 8.72
N PRO A 360 -23.84 -6.89 8.86
CA PRO A 360 -24.37 -7.62 7.69
C PRO A 360 -25.06 -6.70 6.67
N SER A 361 -25.74 -5.65 7.16
CA SER A 361 -26.36 -4.63 6.30
C SER A 361 -25.30 -3.87 5.50
N LEU A 362 -24.27 -3.28 6.15
CA LEU A 362 -23.20 -2.56 5.45
C LEU A 362 -22.49 -3.42 4.41
N ILE A 363 -22.20 -4.68 4.78
CA ILE A 363 -21.56 -5.63 3.85
C ILE A 363 -22.46 -5.87 2.63
N GLN A 364 -23.74 -6.18 2.82
CA GLN A 364 -24.66 -6.45 1.70
C GLN A 364 -24.81 -5.24 0.80
N HIS A 365 -25.06 -4.06 1.37
CA HIS A 365 -25.25 -2.81 0.63
C HIS A 365 -24.00 -2.42 -0.14
N GLY A 366 -22.83 -2.51 0.53
CA GLY A 366 -21.53 -2.20 -0.08
C GLY A 366 -21.19 -3.14 -1.24
N LEU A 367 -21.40 -4.45 -1.06
CA LEU A 367 -21.14 -5.44 -2.12
C LEU A 367 -22.06 -5.23 -3.33
N TYR A 368 -23.35 -4.97 -3.10
CA TYR A 368 -24.26 -4.70 -4.21
C TYR A 368 -23.92 -3.39 -4.91
N ALA A 369 -23.49 -2.36 -4.18
CA ALA A 369 -23.02 -1.10 -4.76
C ALA A 369 -21.78 -1.30 -5.64
N LEU A 370 -20.80 -2.11 -5.19
CA LEU A 370 -19.61 -2.44 -5.98
C LEU A 370 -19.97 -3.19 -7.27
N GLU A 371 -20.80 -4.22 -7.18
CA GLU A 371 -21.23 -5.01 -8.35
C GLU A 371 -22.04 -4.16 -9.36
N PHE A 372 -22.92 -3.30 -8.90
CA PHE A 372 -23.60 -2.37 -9.81
C PHE A 372 -22.63 -1.38 -10.46
N GLY A 373 -21.61 -0.93 -9.74
CA GLY A 373 -20.55 -0.09 -10.27
C GLY A 373 -19.77 -0.78 -11.39
N ASP A 374 -19.39 -2.06 -11.20
CA ASP A 374 -18.71 -2.85 -12.23
C ASP A 374 -19.61 -3.05 -13.46
N ILE A 375 -20.89 -3.38 -13.27
CA ILE A 375 -21.86 -3.51 -14.37
C ILE A 375 -22.00 -2.19 -15.13
N PHE A 376 -22.13 -1.06 -14.44
CA PHE A 376 -22.22 0.26 -15.07
C PHE A 376 -20.96 0.60 -15.84
N MET A 377 -19.79 0.44 -15.25
CA MET A 377 -18.52 0.74 -15.91
C MET A 377 -18.33 -0.09 -17.18
N ARG A 378 -18.57 -1.39 -17.08
CA ARG A 378 -18.46 -2.33 -18.21
C ARG A 378 -19.43 -1.98 -19.33
N CYS A 379 -20.71 -1.78 -19.01
CA CYS A 379 -21.74 -1.46 -20.00
C CYS A 379 -21.51 -0.08 -20.62
N LEU A 380 -21.22 0.93 -19.81
CA LEU A 380 -21.04 2.32 -20.26
C LEU A 380 -19.84 2.43 -21.21
N TYR A 381 -18.66 1.92 -20.83
CA TYR A 381 -17.45 2.05 -21.63
C TYR A 381 -17.49 1.20 -22.90
N ARG A 382 -18.29 0.13 -22.91
CA ARG A 382 -18.53 -0.67 -24.12
C ARG A 382 -19.49 0.01 -25.09
N VAL A 383 -20.56 0.69 -24.63
CA VAL A 383 -21.61 1.23 -25.49
C VAL A 383 -21.31 2.66 -25.94
N ARG A 384 -20.79 3.50 -25.05
CA ARG A 384 -20.57 4.93 -25.28
C ARG A 384 -19.78 5.25 -26.56
N PRO A 385 -18.67 4.54 -26.89
CA PRO A 385 -17.93 4.82 -28.13
C PRO A 385 -18.69 4.52 -29.42
N TYR A 386 -19.74 3.72 -29.35
CA TYR A 386 -20.51 3.22 -30.51
C TYR A 386 -21.95 3.76 -30.58
N GLU A 387 -22.38 4.58 -29.61
CA GLU A 387 -23.76 5.09 -29.57
C GLU A 387 -24.10 5.89 -30.81
N LYS A 388 -25.33 5.64 -31.40
CA LYS A 388 -25.80 6.39 -32.56
C LYS A 388 -26.26 7.82 -32.21
N GLU A 389 -26.81 7.95 -30.99
CA GLU A 389 -27.25 9.25 -30.45
C GLU A 389 -26.25 9.67 -29.37
N PRO A 390 -25.40 10.67 -29.60
CA PRO A 390 -24.41 11.12 -28.64
C PRO A 390 -25.02 11.46 -27.28
N GLY A 391 -24.47 10.86 -26.20
CA GLY A 391 -24.93 11.06 -24.83
C GLY A 391 -26.02 10.09 -24.37
N SER A 392 -26.57 9.24 -25.24
CA SER A 392 -27.63 8.28 -24.88
C SER A 392 -27.17 7.27 -23.84
N ALA A 393 -25.93 6.80 -23.91
CA ALA A 393 -25.34 5.89 -22.93
C ALA A 393 -25.17 6.56 -21.56
N ASN A 394 -24.69 7.80 -21.52
CA ASN A 394 -24.59 8.57 -20.28
C ASN A 394 -25.97 8.86 -19.67
N ALA A 395 -26.97 9.21 -20.49
CA ALA A 395 -28.33 9.43 -20.02
C ALA A 395 -28.96 8.17 -19.43
N LEU A 396 -28.72 7.01 -20.04
CA LEU A 396 -29.17 5.73 -19.52
C LEU A 396 -28.46 5.37 -18.22
N HIS A 397 -27.14 5.61 -18.12
CA HIS A 397 -26.37 5.43 -16.89
C HIS A 397 -26.94 6.28 -15.75
N GLU A 398 -27.17 7.58 -15.97
CA GLU A 398 -27.74 8.46 -14.93
C GLU A 398 -29.14 8.03 -14.49
N LYS A 399 -29.98 7.57 -15.43
CA LYS A 399 -31.30 7.01 -15.10
C LYS A 399 -31.20 5.80 -14.19
N TRP A 400 -30.32 4.86 -14.49
CA TRP A 400 -30.13 3.67 -13.69
C TRP A 400 -29.39 3.95 -12.38
N LYS A 401 -28.39 4.84 -12.38
CA LYS A 401 -27.69 5.29 -11.19
C LYS A 401 -28.65 5.78 -10.11
N LYS A 402 -29.62 6.64 -10.46
CA LYS A 402 -30.65 7.11 -9.52
C LYS A 402 -31.44 5.95 -8.91
N ARG A 403 -31.88 4.99 -9.73
CA ARG A 403 -32.64 3.81 -9.26
C ARG A 403 -31.82 2.89 -8.36
N VAL A 404 -30.52 2.74 -8.65
CA VAL A 404 -29.60 1.94 -7.82
C VAL A 404 -29.32 2.67 -6.50
N ILE A 405 -29.09 3.99 -6.52
CA ILE A 405 -28.94 4.82 -5.31
C ILE A 405 -30.14 4.63 -4.38
N ASP A 406 -31.37 4.73 -4.90
CA ASP A 406 -32.59 4.52 -4.12
C ASP A 406 -32.68 3.09 -3.57
N PHE A 407 -32.17 2.10 -4.30
CA PHE A 407 -32.18 0.70 -3.86
C PHE A 407 -31.13 0.47 -2.77
N VAL A 408 -29.87 0.84 -2.98
CA VAL A 408 -28.78 0.60 -2.02
C VAL A 408 -28.85 1.54 -0.81
N GLY A 409 -29.49 2.70 -0.94
CA GLY A 409 -29.73 3.65 0.15
C GLY A 409 -30.88 3.27 1.09
N ASN A 410 -31.57 2.16 0.86
CA ASN A 410 -32.64 1.70 1.74
C ASN A 410 -32.06 1.21 3.07
N THR A 411 -32.65 1.62 4.20
CA THR A 411 -32.18 1.24 5.54
C THR A 411 -32.46 -0.21 5.93
N LYS A 412 -33.29 -0.93 5.17
CA LYS A 412 -33.60 -2.35 5.38
C LYS A 412 -32.66 -3.24 4.58
N MET A 413 -32.51 -4.48 5.01
CA MET A 413 -31.81 -5.51 4.23
C MET A 413 -32.37 -5.60 2.81
N LEU A 414 -31.48 -5.64 1.82
CA LEU A 414 -31.85 -5.57 0.41
C LEU A 414 -32.34 -6.92 -0.11
N SER A 415 -33.37 -6.88 -0.96
CA SER A 415 -33.86 -8.08 -1.62
C SER A 415 -32.89 -8.57 -2.69
N HIS A 416 -32.30 -9.76 -2.50
CA HIS A 416 -31.43 -10.39 -3.50
C HIS A 416 -32.16 -10.65 -4.83
N LYS A 417 -33.47 -11.00 -4.78
CA LYS A 417 -34.30 -11.16 -5.99
C LYS A 417 -34.40 -9.86 -6.78
N LYS A 418 -34.57 -8.72 -6.08
CA LYS A 418 -34.63 -7.40 -6.72
C LYS A 418 -33.27 -7.00 -7.29
N TYR A 419 -32.18 -7.24 -6.55
CA TYR A 419 -30.81 -7.05 -7.01
C TYR A 419 -30.57 -7.78 -8.35
N LYS A 420 -30.78 -9.09 -8.40
CA LYS A 420 -30.64 -9.89 -9.63
C LYS A 420 -31.48 -9.38 -10.79
N LYS A 421 -32.72 -8.98 -10.50
CA LYS A 421 -33.60 -8.40 -11.53
C LYS A 421 -33.01 -7.12 -12.09
N MET A 422 -32.52 -6.21 -11.24
CA MET A 422 -31.92 -4.94 -11.65
C MET A 422 -30.65 -5.16 -12.47
N CYS A 423 -29.75 -6.08 -12.07
CA CYS A 423 -28.55 -6.40 -12.86
C CYS A 423 -28.91 -6.81 -14.30
N ARG A 424 -29.90 -7.70 -14.45
CA ARG A 424 -30.37 -8.14 -15.76
C ARG A 424 -31.03 -7.02 -16.57
N GLU A 425 -31.83 -6.17 -15.93
CA GLU A 425 -32.49 -5.05 -16.61
C GLU A 425 -31.47 -3.99 -17.07
N ILE A 426 -30.45 -3.68 -16.26
CA ILE A 426 -29.38 -2.76 -16.63
C ILE A 426 -28.66 -3.28 -17.89
N ILE A 427 -28.18 -4.51 -17.85
CA ILE A 427 -27.44 -5.11 -18.98
C ILE A 427 -28.29 -5.09 -20.25
N ARG A 428 -29.58 -5.48 -20.18
CA ARG A 428 -30.48 -5.47 -21.33
C ARG A 428 -30.76 -4.09 -21.87
N ASP A 429 -30.95 -3.11 -21.01
CA ASP A 429 -31.21 -1.74 -21.44
C ASP A 429 -30.00 -1.17 -22.20
N PHE A 430 -28.77 -1.43 -21.71
CA PHE A 430 -27.55 -1.04 -22.43
C PHE A 430 -27.32 -1.85 -23.71
N ASP A 431 -27.61 -3.16 -23.72
CA ASP A 431 -27.48 -4.03 -24.91
C ASP A 431 -28.46 -3.65 -26.04
N ASN A 432 -29.58 -2.99 -25.70
CA ASN A 432 -30.58 -2.52 -26.63
C ASN A 432 -30.38 -1.07 -27.11
N LEU A 433 -29.34 -0.36 -26.59
CA LEU A 433 -29.06 0.97 -27.12
C LEU A 433 -28.63 0.89 -28.60
N PRO A 434 -29.13 1.80 -29.46
CA PRO A 434 -28.72 1.84 -30.86
C PRO A 434 -27.21 2.13 -30.98
N MET A 435 -26.47 1.21 -31.57
CA MET A 435 -25.02 1.30 -31.80
C MET A 435 -24.71 1.36 -33.29
N THR A 436 -23.57 1.94 -33.63
CA THR A 436 -22.98 1.87 -34.97
C THR A 436 -22.33 0.50 -35.20
N ASP A 437 -22.18 0.11 -36.46
CA ASP A 437 -21.48 -1.12 -36.84
C ASP A 437 -19.95 -0.91 -36.99
N GLU A 438 -19.45 0.25 -36.56
CA GLU A 438 -18.03 0.58 -36.59
C GLU A 438 -17.22 -0.35 -35.70
N VAL A 439 -16.03 -0.75 -36.13
CA VAL A 439 -15.09 -1.53 -35.33
C VAL A 439 -13.97 -0.61 -34.86
N LYS A 440 -13.88 -0.41 -33.56
CA LYS A 440 -12.83 0.42 -32.93
C LYS A 440 -11.76 -0.46 -32.27
N PRO A 441 -10.49 -0.02 -32.25
CA PRO A 441 -9.45 -0.70 -31.50
C PRO A 441 -9.79 -0.71 -30.01
N ARG A 442 -9.64 -1.86 -29.35
CA ARG A 442 -9.85 -2.03 -27.93
C ARG A 442 -8.56 -1.83 -27.16
N VAL A 443 -8.54 -0.92 -26.19
CA VAL A 443 -7.36 -0.54 -25.43
C VAL A 443 -7.59 -0.85 -23.93
N GLY A 444 -6.77 -1.74 -23.37
CA GLY A 444 -6.81 -2.09 -21.97
C GLY A 444 -6.22 -0.98 -21.09
N VAL A 445 -7.01 -0.47 -20.14
CA VAL A 445 -6.56 0.48 -19.11
C VAL A 445 -6.17 -0.30 -17.87
N VAL A 446 -4.87 -0.47 -17.63
CA VAL A 446 -4.30 -1.26 -16.55
C VAL A 446 -3.39 -0.41 -15.67
N GLY A 447 -2.97 -0.95 -14.53
CA GLY A 447 -2.03 -0.30 -13.62
C GLY A 447 -2.49 -0.28 -12.16
N GLU A 448 -1.95 0.68 -11.40
CA GLU A 448 -2.27 0.86 -9.98
C GLU A 448 -3.76 1.22 -9.80
N ILE A 449 -4.37 0.69 -8.74
CA ILE A 449 -5.82 0.71 -8.55
C ILE A 449 -6.43 2.13 -8.56
N LEU A 450 -5.87 3.09 -7.83
CA LEU A 450 -6.39 4.45 -7.80
C LEU A 450 -6.24 5.13 -9.17
N VAL A 451 -5.05 5.03 -9.76
CA VAL A 451 -4.75 5.64 -11.08
C VAL A 451 -5.64 5.04 -12.16
N LYS A 452 -5.91 3.74 -12.11
CA LYS A 452 -6.76 3.06 -13.08
C LYS A 452 -8.22 3.55 -13.04
N PHE A 453 -8.79 3.70 -11.84
CA PHE A 453 -10.22 3.99 -11.67
C PHE A 453 -10.58 5.45 -11.47
N LEU A 454 -9.64 6.31 -11.09
CA LEU A 454 -9.87 7.72 -10.84
C LEU A 454 -9.49 8.56 -12.08
N PRO A 455 -10.47 9.10 -12.85
CA PRO A 455 -10.17 9.89 -14.05
C PRO A 455 -9.25 11.08 -13.77
N ALA A 456 -9.44 11.75 -12.64
CA ALA A 456 -8.58 12.85 -12.19
C ALA A 456 -7.10 12.46 -11.97
N ALA A 457 -6.82 11.19 -11.66
CA ALA A 457 -5.46 10.69 -11.43
C ALA A 457 -4.78 10.15 -12.71
N ASN A 458 -5.54 9.88 -13.77
CA ASN A 458 -5.03 9.32 -15.03
C ASN A 458 -5.23 10.27 -16.24
N ASN A 459 -5.47 11.55 -15.99
CA ASN A 459 -5.70 12.55 -17.02
C ASN A 459 -6.89 12.23 -17.93
N TYR A 460 -7.95 11.62 -17.38
CA TYR A 460 -9.16 11.23 -18.11
C TYR A 460 -8.88 10.31 -19.30
N VAL A 461 -8.01 9.32 -19.10
CA VAL A 461 -7.51 8.43 -20.17
C VAL A 461 -8.63 7.71 -20.92
N VAL A 462 -9.72 7.34 -20.27
CA VAL A 462 -10.89 6.71 -20.92
C VAL A 462 -11.53 7.67 -21.91
N ASP A 463 -11.80 8.89 -21.50
CA ASP A 463 -12.42 9.92 -22.37
C ASP A 463 -11.47 10.29 -23.53
N LEU A 464 -10.16 10.33 -23.27
CA LEU A 464 -9.15 10.55 -24.32
C LEU A 464 -9.15 9.41 -25.34
N LEU A 465 -9.14 8.14 -24.91
CA LEU A 465 -9.19 7.00 -25.81
C LEU A 465 -10.45 7.00 -26.68
N GLU A 466 -11.59 7.30 -26.10
CA GLU A 466 -12.85 7.40 -26.84
C GLU A 466 -12.83 8.56 -27.85
N ALA A 467 -12.29 9.72 -27.47
CA ALA A 467 -12.12 10.87 -28.38
C ALA A 467 -11.19 10.56 -29.56
N GLU A 468 -10.17 9.74 -29.34
CA GLU A 468 -9.26 9.26 -30.40
C GLU A 468 -9.83 8.07 -31.19
N GLY A 469 -11.07 7.67 -30.97
CA GLY A 469 -11.76 6.63 -31.72
C GLY A 469 -11.48 5.19 -31.26
N ALA A 470 -11.05 4.99 -30.01
CA ALA A 470 -10.84 3.67 -29.41
C ALA A 470 -11.95 3.29 -28.42
N GLU A 471 -12.04 2.01 -28.06
CA GLU A 471 -12.83 1.49 -26.94
C GLU A 471 -11.91 1.25 -25.75
N ALA A 472 -12.19 1.90 -24.61
CA ALA A 472 -11.46 1.66 -23.37
C ALA A 472 -12.00 0.43 -22.66
N VAL A 473 -11.11 -0.50 -22.26
CA VAL A 473 -11.44 -1.70 -21.50
C VAL A 473 -10.79 -1.59 -20.12
N VAL A 474 -11.61 -1.38 -19.09
CA VAL A 474 -11.16 -1.27 -17.70
C VAL A 474 -11.60 -2.54 -16.94
N PRO A 475 -10.68 -3.30 -16.30
CA PRO A 475 -11.04 -4.45 -15.47
C PRO A 475 -11.96 -4.04 -14.31
N ASP A 476 -12.83 -4.96 -13.90
CA ASP A 476 -13.78 -4.71 -12.81
C ASP A 476 -13.06 -4.44 -11.46
N LEU A 477 -13.64 -3.62 -10.62
CA LEU A 477 -13.09 -3.34 -9.27
C LEU A 477 -13.18 -4.60 -8.38
N THR A 478 -14.24 -5.38 -8.54
CA THR A 478 -14.41 -6.66 -7.85
C THR A 478 -13.35 -7.68 -8.24
N ASP A 479 -12.83 -7.67 -9.49
CA ASP A 479 -11.72 -8.53 -9.90
C ASP A 479 -10.45 -8.26 -9.08
N PHE A 480 -10.19 -7.00 -8.71
CA PHE A 480 -9.09 -6.69 -7.81
C PHE A 480 -9.27 -7.29 -6.41
N LEU A 481 -10.49 -7.26 -5.86
CA LEU A 481 -10.78 -7.88 -4.57
C LEU A 481 -10.63 -9.40 -4.62
N LEU A 482 -11.12 -10.02 -5.68
CA LEU A 482 -10.96 -11.45 -5.94
C LEU A 482 -9.49 -11.85 -6.10
N TYR A 483 -8.71 -11.05 -6.83
CA TYR A 483 -7.26 -11.23 -6.95
C TYR A 483 -6.56 -11.19 -5.57
N CYS A 484 -6.91 -10.24 -4.71
CA CYS A 484 -6.37 -10.18 -3.35
C CYS A 484 -6.68 -11.45 -2.53
N CYS A 485 -7.90 -11.99 -2.67
CA CYS A 485 -8.28 -13.26 -2.06
C CYS A 485 -7.48 -14.42 -2.64
N TYR A 486 -7.36 -14.50 -3.96
CA TYR A 486 -6.65 -15.58 -4.65
C TYR A 486 -5.14 -15.58 -4.35
N ASN A 487 -4.53 -14.41 -4.18
CA ASN A 487 -3.13 -14.28 -3.76
C ASN A 487 -2.84 -14.98 -2.42
N THR A 488 -3.83 -15.08 -1.52
CA THR A 488 -3.67 -15.86 -0.29
C THR A 488 -3.57 -17.36 -0.57
N ASN A 489 -4.24 -17.86 -1.62
CA ASN A 489 -4.11 -19.24 -2.05
C ASN A 489 -2.70 -19.53 -2.57
N PHE A 490 -2.18 -18.63 -3.42
CA PHE A 490 -0.80 -18.71 -3.91
C PHE A 490 0.21 -18.73 -2.73
N LYS A 491 0.03 -17.85 -1.75
CA LYS A 491 0.88 -17.83 -0.55
C LYS A 491 0.80 -19.13 0.25
N ALA A 492 -0.38 -19.75 0.33
CA ALA A 492 -0.54 -21.03 1.03
C ALA A 492 0.12 -22.20 0.27
N ASP A 493 0.13 -22.15 -1.06
CA ASP A 493 0.70 -23.20 -1.90
C ASP A 493 2.23 -23.09 -2.02
N TYR A 494 2.77 -21.88 -2.08
CA TYR A 494 4.18 -21.63 -2.42
C TYR A 494 4.99 -20.95 -1.31
N LEU A 495 4.36 -20.30 -0.34
CA LEU A 495 5.05 -19.51 0.69
C LEU A 495 4.80 -19.99 2.12
N GLY A 496 4.21 -21.18 2.29
CA GLY A 496 3.98 -21.75 3.62
C GLY A 496 2.86 -21.08 4.43
N ALA A 497 2.00 -20.24 3.80
CA ALA A 497 0.90 -19.61 4.51
C ALA A 497 -0.18 -20.61 4.94
N SER A 498 -1.05 -20.20 5.85
CA SER A 498 -2.05 -21.06 6.49
C SER A 498 -3.04 -21.69 5.50
N LYS A 499 -3.11 -23.03 5.49
CA LYS A 499 -4.14 -23.78 4.74
C LYS A 499 -5.58 -23.44 5.17
N LYS A 500 -5.77 -23.04 6.44
CA LYS A 500 -7.06 -22.55 6.95
C LYS A 500 -7.44 -21.22 6.29
N ALA A 501 -6.47 -20.31 6.12
CA ALA A 501 -6.71 -19.06 5.40
C ALA A 501 -7.09 -19.32 3.94
N LYS A 502 -6.40 -20.23 3.25
CA LYS A 502 -6.76 -20.69 1.89
C LYS A 502 -8.20 -21.18 1.81
N PHE A 503 -8.62 -22.05 2.75
CA PHE A 503 -9.99 -22.55 2.79
C PHE A 503 -11.02 -21.42 2.94
N MET A 504 -10.77 -20.47 3.85
CA MET A 504 -11.66 -19.32 4.07
C MET A 504 -11.73 -18.41 2.83
N ASN A 505 -10.60 -18.15 2.19
CA ASN A 505 -10.57 -17.32 0.96
C ASN A 505 -11.28 -18.02 -0.22
N ASN A 506 -11.15 -19.33 -0.36
CA ASN A 506 -11.91 -20.07 -1.38
C ASN A 506 -13.42 -19.95 -1.17
N ARG A 507 -13.89 -19.93 0.09
CA ARG A 507 -15.31 -19.67 0.39
C ARG A 507 -15.73 -18.25 0.04
N LEU A 508 -14.86 -17.28 0.29
CA LEU A 508 -15.11 -15.89 -0.05
C LEU A 508 -15.12 -15.68 -1.57
N ILE A 509 -14.19 -16.27 -2.31
CA ILE A 509 -14.17 -16.26 -3.77
C ILE A 509 -15.47 -16.88 -4.30
N ALA A 510 -15.86 -18.07 -3.82
CA ALA A 510 -17.10 -18.72 -4.24
C ALA A 510 -18.34 -17.87 -3.95
N PHE A 511 -18.35 -17.11 -2.87
CA PHE A 511 -19.44 -16.18 -2.55
C PHE A 511 -19.50 -15.01 -3.54
N PHE A 512 -18.39 -14.38 -3.87
CA PHE A 512 -18.35 -13.32 -4.89
C PHE A 512 -18.75 -13.84 -6.26
N GLU A 513 -18.25 -15.01 -6.66
CA GLU A 513 -18.61 -15.64 -7.94
C GLU A 513 -20.11 -15.99 -8.01
N TRP A 514 -20.69 -16.41 -6.88
CA TRP A 514 -22.13 -16.61 -6.77
C TRP A 514 -22.90 -15.30 -6.89
N LEU A 515 -22.40 -14.21 -6.30
CA LEU A 515 -23.05 -12.90 -6.38
C LEU A 515 -23.07 -12.36 -7.82
N ARG A 516 -21.96 -12.52 -8.55
CA ARG A 516 -21.79 -12.08 -9.94
C ARG A 516 -22.50 -12.97 -10.97
N LYS A 517 -22.93 -14.17 -10.58
CA LYS A 517 -23.42 -15.18 -11.51
C LYS A 517 -24.55 -14.67 -12.40
N ASP A 518 -25.57 -14.02 -11.84
CA ASP A 518 -26.72 -13.53 -12.63
C ASP A 518 -26.34 -12.45 -13.64
N ALA A 519 -25.42 -11.57 -13.29
CA ALA A 519 -24.90 -10.55 -14.21
C ALA A 519 -24.06 -11.23 -15.32
N ARG A 520 -23.18 -12.17 -14.97
CA ARG A 520 -22.37 -12.95 -15.93
C ARG A 520 -23.26 -13.73 -16.91
N ASP A 521 -24.28 -14.43 -16.40
CA ASP A 521 -25.22 -15.19 -17.23
C ASP A 521 -26.02 -14.29 -18.18
N GLU A 522 -26.29 -13.04 -17.81
CA GLU A 522 -26.98 -12.09 -18.67
C GLU A 522 -26.04 -11.46 -19.70
N LEU A 523 -24.79 -11.11 -19.30
CA LEU A 523 -23.76 -10.65 -20.23
C LEU A 523 -23.48 -11.69 -21.32
N ALA A 524 -23.42 -12.99 -20.95
CA ALA A 524 -23.24 -14.07 -21.90
C ALA A 524 -24.36 -14.22 -22.94
N LYS A 525 -25.56 -13.67 -22.69
CA LYS A 525 -26.71 -13.67 -23.61
C LYS A 525 -26.80 -12.41 -24.44
N SER A 526 -26.06 -11.38 -24.08
CA SER A 526 -26.08 -10.09 -24.76
C SER A 526 -25.43 -10.16 -26.12
N LYS A 527 -25.71 -9.19 -26.97
CA LYS A 527 -25.13 -9.07 -28.31
C LYS A 527 -23.76 -8.37 -28.30
N HIS A 528 -23.55 -7.50 -27.31
CA HIS A 528 -22.44 -6.56 -27.35
C HIS A 528 -21.44 -6.74 -26.18
N PHE A 529 -21.79 -7.53 -25.16
CA PHE A 529 -20.96 -7.72 -23.96
C PHE A 529 -20.36 -9.11 -23.89
N GLU A 530 -19.19 -9.19 -23.31
CA GLU A 530 -18.53 -10.45 -22.97
C GLU A 530 -18.80 -10.76 -21.47
N PRO A 531 -18.99 -12.04 -21.10
CA PRO A 531 -19.12 -12.42 -19.69
C PRO A 531 -17.82 -12.14 -18.93
N THR A 532 -17.92 -11.84 -17.65
CA THR A 532 -16.75 -11.72 -16.78
C THR A 532 -16.08 -13.08 -16.62
N ALA A 533 -14.76 -13.16 -16.74
CA ALA A 533 -13.99 -14.38 -16.46
C ALA A 533 -14.04 -14.73 -14.96
N HIS A 534 -13.81 -15.99 -14.63
CA HIS A 534 -13.55 -16.39 -13.24
C HIS A 534 -12.13 -15.97 -12.84
N VAL A 535 -11.94 -15.60 -11.56
CA VAL A 535 -10.62 -15.19 -11.08
C VAL A 535 -9.56 -16.28 -11.25
N GLN A 536 -9.96 -17.55 -11.19
CA GLN A 536 -9.06 -18.69 -11.41
C GLN A 536 -8.53 -18.71 -12.84
N ASP A 537 -9.41 -18.50 -13.84
CA ASP A 537 -9.05 -18.46 -15.27
C ASP A 537 -8.13 -17.26 -15.60
N LEU A 538 -8.26 -16.16 -14.82
CA LEU A 538 -7.39 -14.99 -14.97
C LEU A 538 -6.02 -15.16 -14.30
N ALA A 539 -5.91 -16.08 -13.34
CA ALA A 539 -4.70 -16.31 -12.54
C ALA A 539 -3.79 -17.41 -13.11
N GLU A 540 -4.34 -18.31 -13.94
CA GLU A 540 -3.61 -19.35 -14.69
C GLU A 540 -3.09 -18.84 -16.04
#